data_d88701de5e8c1e6a4bd199c6df699b7c
#
_entry.id   d88701de5e8c1e6a4bd199c6df699b7c
#
_cell.length_a   1.000
_cell.length_b   1.000
_cell.length_c   1.000
_cell.angle_alpha   90.00
_cell.angle_beta   90.00
_cell.angle_gamma   90.00
#
_symmetry.space_group_name_H-M   'P 1'
#
loop_
_entity.id
_entity.type
_entity.pdbx_description
1 polymer ?
#
loop_
_entity_poly.entity_id
_entity_poly.type
_entity_poly.pdbx_seq_one_letter_code
_entity_poly.pdbx_strand_id
1 'polypeptide(L)'
;SWESYWLIQGIFAWLVFPILGASLAVPEGASLVELYLSHPKESLLTALFGVLWGVGGLTFGLSMRYLGVALGQSIALGTCAGLGTILTPLLLGRPGDLTASVVIGVVVTLLGIAVIGVAGHMKSQSLSEEEKRAAVKDFNFTKGIAVALLAGFMSACFNIGLGFGEVLNFGDATADIYKTLPATF
;
A
#
# COMPACT_ATOMS: atom_id res chain seq x y z
N SER A 1 0.99 -3.38 25.91
CA SER A 1 1.86 -2.43 25.20
C SER A 1 1.38 -2.24 23.77
N TRP A 2 1.89 -1.24 23.07
CA TRP A 2 1.55 -0.96 21.68
C TRP A 2 2.00 -2.10 20.74
N GLU A 3 3.14 -2.67 21.01
CA GLU A 3 3.69 -3.83 20.30
C GLU A 3 2.80 -5.05 20.43
N SER A 4 2.28 -5.31 21.64
CA SER A 4 1.36 -6.44 21.89
C SER A 4 0.05 -6.26 21.11
N TYR A 5 -0.48 -5.04 21.03
CA TYR A 5 -1.65 -4.73 20.23
C TYR A 5 -1.40 -5.02 18.74
N TRP A 6 -0.28 -4.52 18.19
CA TRP A 6 0.09 -4.74 16.80
C TRP A 6 0.33 -6.21 16.47
N LEU A 7 0.95 -6.96 17.38
CA LEU A 7 1.16 -8.39 17.20
C LEU A 7 -0.19 -9.14 17.11
N ILE A 8 -1.08 -8.89 18.06
CA ILE A 8 -2.40 -9.54 18.08
C ILE A 8 -3.21 -9.14 16.84
N GLN A 9 -3.27 -7.85 16.53
CA GLN A 9 -3.95 -7.36 15.32
C GLN A 9 -3.36 -8.01 14.06
N GLY A 10 -2.03 -8.10 13.95
CA GLY A 10 -1.34 -8.69 12.81
C GLY A 10 -1.68 -10.17 12.61
N ILE A 11 -1.74 -10.96 13.68
CA ILE A 11 -2.16 -12.36 13.62
C ILE A 11 -3.55 -12.48 12.99
N PHE A 12 -4.50 -11.69 13.46
CA PHE A 12 -5.86 -11.74 12.93
C PHE A 12 -5.97 -11.14 11.53
N ALA A 13 -5.43 -9.93 11.31
CA ALA A 13 -5.62 -9.19 10.06
C ALA A 13 -4.82 -9.76 8.89
N TRP A 14 -3.66 -10.37 9.13
CA TRP A 14 -2.75 -10.80 8.07
C TRP A 14 -2.60 -12.32 7.95
N LEU A 15 -3.04 -13.08 8.94
CA LEU A 15 -3.01 -14.55 8.88
C LEU A 15 -4.45 -15.13 8.93
N VAL A 16 -5.18 -14.87 10.01
CA VAL A 16 -6.46 -15.55 10.23
C VAL A 16 -7.52 -15.11 9.24
N PHE A 17 -7.76 -13.81 9.11
CA PHE A 17 -8.82 -13.30 8.24
C PHE A 17 -8.57 -13.50 6.74
N PRO A 18 -7.35 -13.35 6.19
CA PRO A 18 -7.09 -13.69 4.79
C PRO A 18 -7.33 -15.16 4.48
N ILE A 19 -6.88 -16.07 5.36
CA ILE A 19 -7.13 -17.51 5.20
C ILE A 19 -8.62 -17.82 5.23
N LEU A 20 -9.34 -17.30 6.22
CA LEU A 20 -10.79 -17.48 6.32
C LEU A 20 -11.51 -16.86 5.12
N GLY A 21 -11.16 -15.64 4.73
CA GLY A 21 -11.74 -14.97 3.58
C GLY A 21 -11.52 -15.76 2.28
N ALA A 22 -10.29 -16.17 2.01
CA ALA A 22 -9.97 -16.98 0.84
C ALA A 22 -10.74 -18.32 0.85
N SER A 23 -10.90 -18.94 2.03
CA SER A 23 -11.68 -20.17 2.19
C SER A 23 -13.15 -19.99 1.87
N LEU A 24 -13.74 -18.82 2.14
CA LEU A 24 -15.12 -18.49 1.77
C LEU A 24 -15.32 -18.36 0.27
N ALA A 25 -14.26 -18.09 -0.48
CA ALA A 25 -14.29 -17.97 -1.93
C ALA A 25 -14.22 -19.33 -2.64
N VAL A 26 -13.91 -20.42 -1.93
CA VAL A 26 -13.70 -21.77 -2.51
C VAL A 26 -15.04 -22.43 -2.75
N PRO A 27 -15.40 -22.76 -4.02
CA PRO A 27 -16.59 -23.54 -4.33
C PRO A 27 -16.45 -25.01 -3.85
N GLU A 28 -17.56 -25.72 -3.77
CA GLU A 28 -17.56 -27.14 -3.46
C GLU A 28 -16.69 -27.93 -4.45
N GLY A 29 -15.78 -28.74 -3.93
CA GLY A 29 -14.88 -29.58 -4.72
C GLY A 29 -13.64 -28.88 -5.30
N ALA A 30 -13.46 -27.58 -5.05
CA ALA A 30 -12.27 -26.82 -5.45
C ALA A 30 -11.24 -26.71 -4.32
N SER A 31 -10.02 -26.26 -4.65
CA SER A 31 -8.92 -26.08 -3.71
C SER A 31 -8.14 -24.81 -4.00
N LEU A 32 -7.84 -24.02 -2.96
CA LEU A 32 -6.94 -22.86 -3.05
C LEU A 32 -5.54 -23.27 -3.53
N VAL A 33 -5.04 -24.41 -3.04
CA VAL A 33 -3.71 -24.89 -3.42
C VAL A 33 -3.65 -25.19 -4.91
N GLU A 34 -4.69 -25.82 -5.46
CA GLU A 34 -4.77 -26.11 -6.89
C GLU A 34 -4.89 -24.84 -7.71
N LEU A 35 -5.66 -23.84 -7.25
CA LEU A 35 -5.74 -22.50 -7.86
C LEU A 35 -4.35 -21.85 -7.96
N TYR A 36 -3.59 -21.82 -6.88
CA TYR A 36 -2.27 -21.19 -6.89
C TYR A 36 -1.25 -21.98 -7.73
N LEU A 37 -1.30 -23.30 -7.72
CA LEU A 37 -0.43 -24.15 -8.54
C LEU A 37 -0.77 -24.08 -10.03
N SER A 38 -2.01 -23.77 -10.40
CA SER A 38 -2.40 -23.56 -11.80
C SER A 38 -1.95 -22.19 -12.36
N HIS A 39 -1.67 -21.21 -11.47
CA HIS A 39 -1.20 -19.87 -11.82
C HIS A 39 0.09 -19.51 -11.05
N PRO A 40 1.18 -20.27 -11.22
CA PRO A 40 2.36 -20.17 -10.34
C PRO A 40 3.09 -18.82 -10.47
N LYS A 41 3.11 -18.23 -11.66
CA LYS A 41 3.75 -16.94 -11.92
C LYS A 41 2.98 -15.80 -11.23
N GLU A 42 1.68 -15.77 -11.41
CA GLU A 42 0.80 -14.74 -10.84
C GLU A 42 0.77 -14.85 -9.33
N SER A 43 0.69 -16.06 -8.79
CA SER A 43 0.77 -16.32 -7.34
C SER A 43 2.10 -15.83 -6.74
N LEU A 44 3.23 -16.12 -7.40
CA LEU A 44 4.54 -15.67 -6.95
C LEU A 44 4.67 -14.15 -7.01
N LEU A 45 4.19 -13.51 -8.09
CA LEU A 45 4.23 -12.05 -8.23
C LEU A 45 3.35 -11.38 -7.18
N THR A 46 2.13 -11.87 -6.97
CA THR A 46 1.23 -11.35 -5.93
C THR A 46 1.88 -11.43 -4.55
N ALA A 47 2.47 -12.58 -4.21
CA ALA A 47 3.17 -12.76 -2.93
C ALA A 47 4.40 -11.83 -2.81
N LEU A 48 5.20 -11.69 -3.87
CA LEU A 48 6.36 -10.80 -3.88
C LEU A 48 5.96 -9.34 -3.63
N PHE A 49 4.94 -8.86 -4.34
CA PHE A 49 4.44 -7.51 -4.14
C PHE A 49 3.78 -7.32 -2.77
N GLY A 50 3.18 -8.36 -2.20
CA GLY A 50 2.71 -8.37 -0.82
C GLY A 50 3.84 -8.20 0.21
N VAL A 51 4.98 -8.89 0.02
CA VAL A 51 6.18 -8.70 0.86
C VAL A 51 6.71 -7.26 0.75
N LEU A 52 6.79 -6.70 -0.46
CA LEU A 52 7.22 -5.31 -0.67
C LEU A 52 6.28 -4.33 0.04
N TRP A 53 4.97 -4.56 -0.02
CA TRP A 53 3.99 -3.79 0.73
C TRP A 53 4.21 -3.88 2.25
N GLY A 54 4.53 -5.05 2.78
CA GLY A 54 4.87 -5.23 4.20
C GLY A 54 6.07 -4.39 4.62
N VAL A 55 7.13 -4.32 3.81
CA VAL A 55 8.27 -3.39 4.00
C VAL A 55 7.80 -1.93 3.97
N GLY A 56 6.83 -1.62 3.09
CA GLY A 56 6.18 -0.31 3.03
C GLY A 56 5.55 0.11 4.36
N GLY A 57 4.89 -0.79 5.05
CA GLY A 57 4.30 -0.53 6.38
C GLY A 57 5.33 -0.11 7.42
N LEU A 58 6.52 -0.75 7.45
CA LEU A 58 7.61 -0.38 8.34
C LEU A 58 8.17 1.00 8.02
N THR A 59 8.43 1.28 6.75
CA THR A 59 8.96 2.58 6.30
C THR A 59 7.93 3.70 6.46
N PHE A 60 6.64 3.39 6.34
CA PHE A 60 5.54 4.32 6.62
C PHE A 60 5.57 4.81 8.08
N GLY A 61 5.67 3.89 9.03
CA GLY A 61 5.83 4.25 10.45
C GLY A 61 7.06 5.12 10.71
N LEU A 62 8.18 4.81 10.04
CA LEU A 62 9.42 5.57 10.13
C LEU A 62 9.29 6.99 9.54
N SER A 63 8.53 7.17 8.47
CA SER A 63 8.26 8.49 7.89
C SER A 63 7.54 9.42 8.87
N MET A 64 6.56 8.89 9.59
CA MET A 64 5.84 9.64 10.62
C MET A 64 6.74 10.01 11.80
N ARG A 65 7.73 9.16 12.13
CA ARG A 65 8.71 9.43 13.18
C ARG A 65 9.64 10.61 12.83
N TYR A 66 9.95 10.79 11.53
CA TYR A 66 10.82 11.88 11.08
C TYR A 66 10.07 13.16 10.72
N LEU A 67 8.84 13.07 10.18
CA LEU A 67 8.08 14.22 9.66
C LEU A 67 6.88 14.62 10.53
N GLY A 68 6.52 13.77 11.50
CA GLY A 68 5.24 13.85 12.15
C GLY A 68 4.12 13.17 11.33
N VAL A 69 3.01 12.90 12.03
CA VAL A 69 1.89 12.11 11.46
C VAL A 69 1.33 12.78 10.20
N ALA A 70 0.99 14.06 10.28
CA ALA A 70 0.29 14.74 9.19
C ALA A 70 1.12 14.79 7.90
N LEU A 71 2.38 15.22 7.98
CA LEU A 71 3.22 15.38 6.79
C LEU A 71 3.71 14.03 6.25
N GLY A 72 4.17 13.14 7.14
CA GLY A 72 4.64 11.80 6.75
C GLY A 72 3.55 10.98 6.09
N GLN A 73 2.35 10.99 6.67
CA GLN A 73 1.19 10.28 6.13
C GLN A 73 0.73 10.84 4.78
N SER A 74 0.63 12.17 4.66
CA SER A 74 0.18 12.80 3.42
C SER A 74 1.12 12.48 2.24
N ILE A 75 2.43 12.57 2.44
CA ILE A 75 3.41 12.28 1.39
C ILE A 75 3.39 10.79 1.03
N ALA A 76 3.41 9.91 2.03
CA ALA A 76 3.43 8.47 1.78
C ALA A 76 2.15 7.98 1.10
N LEU A 77 0.95 8.36 1.59
CA LEU A 77 -0.32 7.94 1.00
C LEU A 77 -0.55 8.56 -0.38
N GLY A 78 -0.21 9.83 -0.56
CA GLY A 78 -0.35 10.45 -1.85
C GLY A 78 0.60 9.85 -2.90
N THR A 79 1.86 9.55 -2.52
CA THR A 79 2.80 8.83 -3.38
C THR A 79 2.29 7.42 -3.70
N CYS A 80 1.76 6.70 -2.71
CA CYS A 80 1.14 5.40 -2.89
C CYS A 80 -0.01 5.46 -3.91
N ALA A 81 -0.94 6.39 -3.74
CA ALA A 81 -2.07 6.56 -4.64
C ALA A 81 -1.62 6.92 -6.07
N GLY A 82 -0.71 7.88 -6.22
CA GLY A 82 -0.21 8.29 -7.53
C GLY A 82 0.53 7.17 -8.27
N LEU A 83 1.50 6.54 -7.60
CA LEU A 83 2.29 5.47 -8.21
C LEU A 83 1.47 4.20 -8.42
N GLY A 84 0.62 3.80 -7.46
CA GLY A 84 -0.23 2.63 -7.60
C GLY A 84 -1.19 2.75 -8.78
N THR A 85 -1.76 3.93 -8.98
CA THR A 85 -2.67 4.20 -10.11
C THR A 85 -1.98 4.15 -11.46
N ILE A 86 -0.72 4.61 -11.55
CA ILE A 86 0.02 4.63 -12.82
C ILE A 86 0.71 3.30 -13.10
N LEU A 87 1.44 2.76 -12.12
CA LEU A 87 2.30 1.60 -12.34
C LEU A 87 1.51 0.31 -12.55
N THR A 88 0.37 0.15 -11.87
CA THR A 88 -0.43 -1.07 -11.99
C THR A 88 -0.86 -1.35 -13.43
N PRO A 89 -1.57 -0.44 -14.14
CA PRO A 89 -1.96 -0.68 -15.52
C PRO A 89 -0.77 -0.88 -16.46
N LEU A 90 0.32 -0.14 -16.26
CA LEU A 90 1.51 -0.27 -17.10
C LEU A 90 2.18 -1.65 -16.93
N LEU A 91 2.34 -2.15 -15.72
CA LEU A 91 2.95 -3.44 -15.43
C LEU A 91 2.07 -4.62 -15.86
N LEU A 92 0.75 -4.43 -15.84
CA LEU A 92 -0.22 -5.41 -16.32
C LEU A 92 -0.43 -5.38 -17.86
N GLY A 93 0.25 -4.48 -18.57
CA GLY A 93 0.09 -4.34 -20.02
C GLY A 93 -1.26 -3.75 -20.44
N ARG A 94 -1.93 -3.00 -19.56
CA ARG A 94 -3.24 -2.36 -19.77
C ARG A 94 -3.15 -0.82 -19.75
N PRO A 95 -2.32 -0.19 -20.60
CA PRO A 95 -2.17 1.27 -20.60
C PRO A 95 -3.47 2.03 -20.92
N GLY A 96 -4.45 1.36 -21.54
CA GLY A 96 -5.78 1.95 -21.83
C GLY A 96 -6.59 2.29 -20.59
N ASP A 97 -6.27 1.69 -19.43
CA ASP A 97 -6.92 2.01 -18.16
C ASP A 97 -6.50 3.40 -17.64
N LEU A 98 -5.38 3.95 -18.14
CA LEU A 98 -4.92 5.31 -17.85
C LEU A 98 -5.71 6.33 -18.70
N THR A 99 -6.99 6.47 -18.40
CA THR A 99 -7.85 7.47 -19.04
C THR A 99 -7.42 8.89 -18.69
N ALA A 100 -7.84 9.88 -19.49
CA ALA A 100 -7.55 11.29 -19.19
C ALA A 100 -8.00 11.71 -17.78
N SER A 101 -9.16 11.22 -17.34
CA SER A 101 -9.68 11.50 -15.99
C SER A 101 -8.78 10.92 -14.89
N VAL A 102 -8.25 9.71 -15.07
CA VAL A 102 -7.31 9.08 -14.14
C VAL A 102 -6.01 9.89 -14.08
N VAL A 103 -5.45 10.26 -15.22
CA VAL A 103 -4.21 11.03 -15.27
C VAL A 103 -4.39 12.41 -14.62
N ILE A 104 -5.49 13.10 -14.89
CA ILE A 104 -5.81 14.38 -14.23
C ILE A 104 -5.91 14.19 -12.71
N GLY A 105 -6.60 13.15 -12.23
CA GLY A 105 -6.70 12.85 -10.82
C GLY A 105 -5.33 12.63 -10.15
N VAL A 106 -4.42 11.90 -10.80
CA VAL A 106 -3.05 11.71 -10.33
C VAL A 106 -2.28 13.04 -10.27
N VAL A 107 -2.37 13.87 -11.32
CA VAL A 107 -1.73 15.19 -11.34
C VAL A 107 -2.23 16.08 -10.20
N VAL A 108 -3.54 16.14 -9.97
CA VAL A 108 -4.13 16.89 -8.85
C VAL A 108 -3.62 16.36 -7.50
N THR A 109 -3.54 15.05 -7.34
CA THR A 109 -2.99 14.42 -6.13
C THR A 109 -1.54 14.82 -5.90
N LEU A 110 -0.70 14.71 -6.93
CA LEU A 110 0.72 15.08 -6.83
C LEU A 110 0.93 16.57 -6.53
N LEU A 111 0.11 17.45 -7.12
CA LEU A 111 0.12 18.86 -6.79
C LEU A 111 -0.28 19.12 -5.34
N GLY A 112 -1.30 18.42 -4.84
CA GLY A 112 -1.69 18.47 -3.43
C GLY A 112 -0.55 18.07 -2.49
N ILE A 113 0.17 16.98 -2.82
CA ILE A 113 1.34 16.54 -2.05
C ILE A 113 2.44 17.62 -2.07
N ALA A 114 2.72 18.21 -3.23
CA ALA A 114 3.71 19.27 -3.35
C ALA A 114 3.35 20.48 -2.48
N VAL A 115 2.09 20.90 -2.45
CA VAL A 115 1.61 22.00 -1.59
C VAL A 115 1.80 21.64 -0.11
N ILE A 116 1.42 20.42 0.30
CA ILE A 116 1.62 19.96 1.69
C ILE A 116 3.11 19.90 2.02
N GLY A 117 3.95 19.43 1.10
CA GLY A 117 5.40 19.38 1.27
C GLY A 117 6.01 20.78 1.48
N VAL A 118 5.62 21.74 0.66
CA VAL A 118 6.04 23.16 0.80
C VAL A 118 5.57 23.75 2.13
N ALA A 119 4.30 23.57 2.47
CA ALA A 119 3.75 24.06 3.74
C ALA A 119 4.47 23.44 4.95
N GLY A 120 4.74 22.13 4.90
CA GLY A 120 5.51 21.42 5.92
C GLY A 120 6.95 21.93 6.05
N HIS A 121 7.59 22.22 4.92
CA HIS A 121 8.94 22.81 4.90
C HIS A 121 8.96 24.22 5.50
N MET A 122 8.04 25.08 5.09
CA MET A 122 7.90 26.44 5.65
C MET A 122 7.66 26.40 7.15
N LYS A 123 6.75 25.54 7.62
CA LYS A 123 6.50 25.34 9.04
C LYS A 123 7.75 24.86 9.77
N SER A 124 8.49 23.92 9.18
CA SER A 124 9.75 23.43 9.75
C SER A 124 10.80 24.53 9.90
N GLN A 125 10.87 25.47 8.95
CA GLN A 125 11.80 26.60 9.05
C GLN A 125 11.39 27.63 10.11
N SER A 126 10.10 27.79 10.39
CA SER A 126 9.59 28.76 11.38
C SER A 126 9.69 28.28 12.83
N LEU A 127 9.94 27.00 13.07
CA LEU A 127 10.06 26.41 14.41
C LEU A 127 11.51 26.39 14.88
N SER A 128 11.73 26.69 16.16
CA SER A 128 13.01 26.46 16.84
C SER A 128 13.34 24.96 16.90
N GLU A 129 14.61 24.62 17.12
CA GLU A 129 15.01 23.21 17.25
C GLU A 129 14.36 22.52 18.46
N GLU A 130 14.07 23.27 19.53
CA GLU A 130 13.35 22.76 20.70
C GLU A 130 11.89 22.44 20.38
N GLU A 131 11.20 23.32 19.67
CA GLU A 131 9.81 23.11 19.23
C GLU A 131 9.71 21.94 18.24
N LYS A 132 10.65 21.80 17.32
CA LYS A 132 10.71 20.65 16.41
C LYS A 132 10.82 19.33 17.16
N ARG A 133 11.75 19.27 18.14
CA ARG A 133 11.96 18.07 18.97
C ARG A 133 10.80 17.79 19.92
N ALA A 134 10.11 18.81 20.40
CA ALA A 134 8.91 18.66 21.21
C ALA A 134 7.75 18.07 20.40
N ALA A 135 7.60 18.48 19.14
CA ALA A 135 6.55 17.99 18.25
C ALA A 135 6.87 16.60 17.67
N VAL A 136 8.14 16.36 17.30
CA VAL A 136 8.61 15.11 16.69
C VAL A 136 10.00 14.78 17.20
N LYS A 137 10.10 13.74 18.03
CA LYS A 137 11.32 13.39 18.78
C LYS A 137 12.58 13.26 17.91
N ASP A 138 12.46 12.68 16.74
CA ASP A 138 13.57 12.42 15.80
C ASP A 138 13.41 13.24 14.50
N PHE A 139 12.90 14.46 14.58
CA PHE A 139 12.60 15.29 13.42
C PHE A 139 13.80 15.41 12.47
N ASN A 140 13.60 15.01 11.22
CA ASN A 140 14.57 15.18 10.14
C ASN A 140 13.82 15.29 8.81
N PHE A 141 13.71 16.50 8.29
CA PHE A 141 12.91 16.77 7.10
C PHE A 141 13.40 16.00 5.87
N THR A 142 14.68 16.07 5.55
CA THR A 142 15.25 15.43 4.34
C THR A 142 15.15 13.91 4.38
N LYS A 143 15.56 13.30 5.50
CA LYS A 143 15.37 11.86 5.71
C LYS A 143 13.91 11.45 5.66
N GLY A 144 13.07 12.23 6.30
CA GLY A 144 11.65 11.96 6.38
C GLY A 144 10.96 11.97 5.02
N ILE A 145 11.27 12.94 4.15
CA ILE A 145 10.76 12.98 2.78
C ILE A 145 11.22 11.74 2.00
N ALA A 146 12.51 11.40 2.03
CA ALA A 146 13.03 10.24 1.32
C ALA A 146 12.34 8.92 1.78
N VAL A 147 12.19 8.76 3.10
CA VAL A 147 11.53 7.58 3.68
C VAL A 147 10.03 7.58 3.36
N ALA A 148 9.35 8.74 3.36
CA ALA A 148 7.93 8.82 3.01
C ALA A 148 7.67 8.47 1.53
N LEU A 149 8.53 8.94 0.62
CA LEU A 149 8.45 8.57 -0.79
C LEU A 149 8.70 7.07 -1.00
N LEU A 150 9.72 6.50 -0.32
CA LEU A 150 9.98 5.07 -0.35
C LEU A 150 8.79 4.28 0.20
N ALA A 151 8.23 4.71 1.32
CA ALA A 151 7.04 4.09 1.91
C ALA A 151 5.84 4.12 0.96
N GLY A 152 5.63 5.23 0.27
CA GLY A 152 4.58 5.37 -0.73
C GLY A 152 4.77 4.44 -1.92
N PHE A 153 6.00 4.33 -2.45
CA PHE A 153 6.33 3.39 -3.52
C PHE A 153 6.09 1.94 -3.08
N MET A 154 6.62 1.55 -1.93
CA MET A 154 6.43 0.20 -1.39
C MET A 154 4.95 -0.09 -1.10
N SER A 155 4.18 0.91 -0.63
CA SER A 155 2.74 0.76 -0.40
C SER A 155 1.95 0.62 -1.71
N ALA A 156 2.40 1.23 -2.80
CA ALA A 156 1.80 1.05 -4.13
C ALA A 156 1.92 -0.39 -4.64
N CYS A 157 2.90 -1.16 -4.14
CA CYS A 157 3.06 -2.57 -4.46
C CYS A 157 1.82 -3.42 -4.11
N PHE A 158 1.02 -3.00 -3.14
CA PHE A 158 -0.26 -3.65 -2.83
C PHE A 158 -1.20 -3.69 -4.05
N ASN A 159 -1.42 -2.54 -4.71
CA ASN A 159 -2.26 -2.48 -5.90
C ASN A 159 -1.70 -3.30 -7.06
N ILE A 160 -0.38 -3.27 -7.24
CA ILE A 160 0.30 -4.06 -8.28
C ILE A 160 0.11 -5.55 -7.99
N GLY A 161 0.30 -5.97 -6.74
CA GLY A 161 0.10 -7.35 -6.32
C GLY A 161 -1.33 -7.84 -6.55
N LEU A 162 -2.34 -7.05 -6.16
CA LEU A 162 -3.74 -7.37 -6.44
C LEU A 162 -4.02 -7.45 -7.94
N GLY A 163 -3.41 -6.58 -8.75
CA GLY A 163 -3.56 -6.63 -10.20
C GLY A 163 -3.02 -7.92 -10.81
N PHE A 164 -1.86 -8.41 -10.39
CA PHE A 164 -1.37 -9.74 -10.80
C PHE A 164 -2.26 -10.86 -10.25
N GLY A 165 -2.84 -10.68 -9.07
CA GLY A 165 -3.72 -11.63 -8.41
C GLY A 165 -5.15 -11.68 -8.98
N GLU A 166 -5.55 -10.82 -9.91
CA GLU A 166 -6.90 -10.82 -10.49
C GLU A 166 -7.33 -12.17 -11.09
N VAL A 167 -6.38 -12.94 -11.59
CA VAL A 167 -6.64 -14.29 -12.15
C VAL A 167 -6.79 -15.36 -11.07
N LEU A 168 -6.40 -15.07 -9.83
CA LEU A 168 -6.50 -15.98 -8.69
C LEU A 168 -7.93 -15.95 -8.14
N ASN A 169 -8.87 -16.44 -8.91
CA ASN A 169 -10.29 -16.49 -8.57
C ASN A 169 -10.95 -17.73 -9.18
N PHE A 170 -12.10 -18.11 -8.66
CA PHE A 170 -12.87 -19.27 -9.13
C PHE A 170 -13.94 -18.89 -10.17
N GLY A 171 -13.85 -17.73 -10.78
CA GLY A 171 -14.77 -17.25 -11.81
C GLY A 171 -16.22 -17.11 -11.29
N ASP A 172 -17.16 -17.52 -12.13
CA ASP A 172 -18.60 -17.40 -11.80
C ASP A 172 -19.10 -18.43 -10.77
N ALA A 173 -18.25 -19.37 -10.35
CA ALA A 173 -18.53 -20.29 -9.26
C ALA A 173 -18.56 -19.59 -7.88
N THR A 174 -18.06 -18.37 -7.80
CA THR A 174 -17.97 -17.59 -6.55
C THR A 174 -18.67 -16.26 -6.71
N ALA A 175 -19.41 -15.83 -5.69
CA ALA A 175 -20.06 -14.51 -5.68
C ALA A 175 -19.02 -13.38 -5.86
N ASP A 176 -19.38 -12.34 -6.60
CA ASP A 176 -18.46 -11.25 -6.99
C ASP A 176 -17.74 -10.62 -5.80
N ILE A 177 -18.38 -10.51 -4.65
CA ILE A 177 -17.81 -9.96 -3.42
C ILE A 177 -16.61 -10.78 -2.89
N TYR A 178 -16.50 -12.06 -3.25
CA TYR A 178 -15.45 -12.96 -2.77
C TYR A 178 -14.36 -13.23 -3.82
N LYS A 179 -14.55 -12.80 -5.08
CA LYS A 179 -13.63 -13.11 -6.19
C LYS A 179 -12.18 -12.65 -5.94
N THR A 180 -11.99 -11.55 -5.22
CA THR A 180 -10.65 -11.01 -4.95
C THR A 180 -9.99 -11.62 -3.70
N LEU A 181 -10.71 -12.37 -2.87
CA LEU A 181 -10.19 -12.89 -1.60
C LEU A 181 -9.00 -13.85 -1.77
N PRO A 182 -8.96 -14.76 -2.77
CA PRO A 182 -7.79 -15.61 -2.96
C PRO A 182 -6.50 -14.83 -3.23
N ALA A 183 -6.58 -13.68 -3.90
CA ALA A 183 -5.41 -12.83 -4.13
C ALA A 183 -4.90 -12.10 -2.87
N THR A 184 -5.71 -12.03 -1.82
CA THR A 184 -5.33 -11.38 -0.55
C THR A 184 -4.68 -12.33 0.45
N PHE A 185 -4.78 -13.63 0.21
CA PHE A 185 -4.13 -14.67 1.03
C PHE A 185 -2.69 -14.90 0.62
#